data_67244e6c8a9dc5c5ee18ffb8a27cb49d
#
_entry.id   67244e6c8a9dc5c5ee18ffb8a27cb49d
#
_cell.length_a   1.000
_cell.length_b   1.000
_cell.length_c   1.000
_cell.angle_alpha   90.00
_cell.angle_beta   90.00
_cell.angle_gamma   90.00
#
_symmetry.space_group_name_H-M   'P 1'
#
loop_
_entity.id
_entity.type
_entity.pdbx_description
1 polymer ?
#
loop_
_entity_poly.entity_id
_entity_poly.type
_entity_poly.pdbx_seq_one_letter_code
_entity_poly.pdbx_strand_id
1 'polypeptide(L)'
;MHGTIARPDPAPRRIPLTLRLALRELRAGLNGFAVFLACIALGVMAIAGVASISRSLSDGLGREGRRILGGDLAFNLINREATDAEKQTLAREGRLDVVASLRAMAVAPGGDAALVELKAVDPATYPAAGDLATDPPGRLADLLAERDGVPGALADPALLTRLDVKVGDRIGLAGHAVAIRGTIVSEPDKIAGGIGFGPRLMVSEPTLRATGLVQPGSLNRWSYRLILPPGTPDADLDAAQARIRAA
;
A
#
# COMPACT_ATOMS: atom_id res chain seq x y z
N MET A 1 -6.85 -105.85 -9.84
CA MET A 1 -6.97 -105.31 -8.47
C MET A 1 -6.08 -104.10 -8.38
N HIS A 2 -6.66 -102.90 -8.52
CA HIS A 2 -5.93 -101.63 -8.43
C HIS A 2 -6.44 -100.96 -7.16
N GLY A 3 -5.53 -100.85 -6.15
CA GLY A 3 -5.77 -100.11 -4.89
C GLY A 3 -5.55 -98.63 -5.07
N THR A 4 -6.61 -97.85 -4.93
CA THR A 4 -6.58 -96.40 -4.94
C THR A 4 -6.10 -95.89 -3.56
N ILE A 5 -4.90 -95.30 -3.50
CA ILE A 5 -4.36 -94.63 -2.27
C ILE A 5 -5.01 -93.28 -2.14
N ALA A 6 -5.88 -93.12 -1.17
CA ALA A 6 -6.45 -91.80 -0.78
C ALA A 6 -5.34 -90.92 -0.19
N ARG A 7 -5.19 -89.69 -0.74
CA ARG A 7 -4.33 -88.63 -0.18
C ARG A 7 -5.04 -88.03 1.03
N PRO A 8 -4.30 -87.82 2.15
CA PRO A 8 -4.92 -87.14 3.31
C PRO A 8 -5.03 -85.63 3.03
N ASP A 9 -6.20 -85.06 3.37
CA ASP A 9 -6.48 -83.63 3.26
C ASP A 9 -5.56 -82.81 4.17
N PRO A 10 -5.06 -81.66 3.74
CA PRO A 10 -4.23 -80.77 4.59
C PRO A 10 -5.06 -80.20 5.72
N ALA A 11 -4.64 -80.49 6.95
CA ALA A 11 -5.30 -79.97 8.15
C ALA A 11 -5.36 -78.41 8.13
N PRO A 12 -6.45 -77.78 8.55
CA PRO A 12 -6.57 -76.32 8.57
C PRO A 12 -5.50 -75.71 9.46
N ARG A 13 -4.68 -74.84 8.92
CA ARG A 13 -3.68 -74.06 9.66
C ARG A 13 -4.41 -73.19 10.68
N ARG A 14 -4.48 -73.66 11.90
CA ARG A 14 -5.01 -72.89 13.05
C ARG A 14 -4.01 -71.80 13.39
N ILE A 15 -4.41 -70.54 13.21
CA ILE A 15 -3.63 -69.37 13.65
C ILE A 15 -3.31 -69.54 15.15
N PRO A 16 -2.07 -69.54 15.57
CA PRO A 16 -1.69 -69.71 16.95
C PRO A 16 -2.37 -68.66 17.87
N LEU A 17 -2.77 -69.13 19.06
CA LEU A 17 -3.54 -68.33 19.99
C LEU A 17 -2.85 -67.00 20.34
N THR A 18 -1.52 -67.02 20.38
CA THR A 18 -0.64 -65.84 20.60
C THR A 18 -0.84 -64.78 19.50
N LEU A 19 -0.98 -65.19 18.26
CA LEU A 19 -1.19 -64.25 17.15
C LEU A 19 -2.62 -63.63 17.17
N ARG A 20 -3.61 -64.43 17.63
CA ARG A 20 -4.99 -63.92 17.81
C ARG A 20 -5.07 -62.92 18.95
N LEU A 21 -4.39 -63.17 20.06
CA LEU A 21 -4.31 -62.25 21.20
C LEU A 21 -3.57 -60.97 20.81
N ALA A 22 -2.43 -61.10 20.13
CA ALA A 22 -1.70 -59.92 19.63
C ALA A 22 -2.51 -59.05 18.71
N LEU A 23 -3.26 -59.65 17.75
CA LEU A 23 -4.13 -58.90 16.85
C LEU A 23 -5.34 -58.27 17.57
N ARG A 24 -5.81 -58.88 18.66
CA ARG A 24 -6.89 -58.33 19.51
C ARG A 24 -6.39 -57.16 20.35
N GLU A 25 -5.19 -57.24 20.90
CA GLU A 25 -4.55 -56.16 21.66
C GLU A 25 -4.17 -55.00 20.74
N LEU A 26 -3.66 -55.26 19.55
CA LEU A 26 -3.42 -54.22 18.56
C LEU A 26 -4.72 -53.45 18.21
N ARG A 27 -5.84 -54.18 18.01
CA ARG A 27 -7.12 -53.51 17.74
C ARG A 27 -7.68 -52.73 18.93
N ALA A 28 -7.47 -53.20 20.16
CA ALA A 28 -7.91 -52.48 21.35
C ALA A 28 -7.02 -51.25 21.63
N GLY A 29 -5.71 -51.35 21.34
CA GLY A 29 -4.77 -50.24 21.44
C GLY A 29 -4.89 -49.19 20.37
N LEU A 30 -5.34 -49.56 19.16
CA LEU A 30 -5.54 -48.63 18.01
C LEU A 30 -6.57 -47.54 18.32
N ASN A 31 -7.60 -47.82 19.10
CA ASN A 31 -8.60 -46.80 19.47
C ASN A 31 -8.01 -45.71 20.38
N GLY A 32 -7.19 -46.09 21.37
CA GLY A 32 -6.47 -45.14 22.23
C GLY A 32 -5.41 -44.35 21.47
N PHE A 33 -4.68 -45.03 20.54
CA PHE A 33 -3.68 -44.40 19.68
C PHE A 33 -4.30 -43.46 18.66
N ALA A 34 -5.46 -43.83 18.11
CA ALA A 34 -6.21 -42.95 17.19
C ALA A 34 -6.68 -41.66 17.88
N VAL A 35 -7.15 -41.74 19.11
CA VAL A 35 -7.51 -40.56 19.92
C VAL A 35 -6.28 -39.69 20.20
N PHE A 36 -5.15 -40.29 20.55
CA PHE A 36 -3.91 -39.59 20.77
C PHE A 36 -3.43 -38.86 19.49
N LEU A 37 -3.44 -39.53 18.33
CA LEU A 37 -3.13 -38.92 17.06
C LEU A 37 -4.12 -37.81 16.70
N ALA A 38 -5.41 -37.99 16.94
CA ALA A 38 -6.42 -36.98 16.71
C ALA A 38 -6.18 -35.72 17.57
N CYS A 39 -5.80 -35.90 18.85
CA CYS A 39 -5.46 -34.79 19.74
C CYS A 39 -4.22 -34.02 19.23
N ILE A 40 -3.16 -34.73 18.80
CA ILE A 40 -1.97 -34.11 18.25
C ILE A 40 -2.34 -33.37 16.93
N ALA A 41 -3.06 -34.04 16.05
CA ALA A 41 -3.48 -33.43 14.77
C ALA A 41 -4.33 -32.18 15.00
N LEU A 42 -5.25 -32.22 15.95
CA LEU A 42 -6.07 -31.07 16.32
C LEU A 42 -5.23 -29.93 16.91
N GLY A 43 -4.28 -30.26 17.78
CA GLY A 43 -3.35 -29.28 18.36
C GLY A 43 -2.47 -28.61 17.28
N VAL A 44 -1.87 -29.41 16.39
CA VAL A 44 -1.07 -28.89 15.27
C VAL A 44 -1.94 -28.06 14.32
N MET A 45 -3.14 -28.51 14.00
CA MET A 45 -4.08 -27.79 13.15
C MET A 45 -4.49 -26.44 13.75
N ALA A 46 -4.75 -26.40 15.04
CA ALA A 46 -5.09 -25.17 15.75
C ALA A 46 -3.93 -24.16 15.71
N ILE A 47 -2.71 -24.61 15.99
CA ILE A 47 -1.50 -23.76 15.96
C ILE A 47 -1.21 -23.29 14.53
N ALA A 48 -1.24 -24.21 13.56
CA ALA A 48 -1.02 -23.88 12.15
C ALA A 48 -2.11 -22.94 11.60
N GLY A 49 -3.36 -23.15 11.99
CA GLY A 49 -4.49 -22.29 11.63
C GLY A 49 -4.32 -20.87 12.13
N VAL A 50 -4.02 -20.70 13.42
CA VAL A 50 -3.76 -19.38 14.01
C VAL A 50 -2.54 -18.71 13.36
N ALA A 51 -1.45 -19.44 13.15
CA ALA A 51 -0.25 -18.92 12.49
C ALA A 51 -0.52 -18.49 11.03
N SER A 52 -1.34 -19.25 10.31
CA SER A 52 -1.72 -18.93 8.93
C SER A 52 -2.59 -17.67 8.86
N ILE A 53 -3.59 -17.55 9.73
CA ILE A 53 -4.44 -16.35 9.82
C ILE A 53 -3.61 -15.12 10.20
N SER A 54 -2.72 -15.26 11.19
CA SER A 54 -1.84 -14.17 11.63
C SER A 54 -0.93 -13.67 10.50
N ARG A 55 -0.33 -14.58 9.73
CA ARG A 55 0.49 -14.21 8.55
C ARG A 55 -0.35 -13.52 7.47
N SER A 56 -1.50 -14.09 7.12
CA SER A 56 -2.39 -13.50 6.11
C SER A 56 -2.87 -12.10 6.51
N LEU A 57 -3.13 -11.88 7.81
CA LEU A 57 -3.53 -10.58 8.34
C LEU A 57 -2.35 -9.60 8.31
N SER A 58 -1.16 -10.02 8.72
CA SER A 58 0.06 -9.20 8.68
C SER A 58 0.41 -8.80 7.24
N ASP A 59 0.36 -9.74 6.29
CA ASP A 59 0.61 -9.47 4.87
C ASP A 59 -0.46 -8.56 4.26
N GLY A 60 -1.72 -8.70 4.70
CA GLY A 60 -2.82 -7.83 4.30
C GLY A 60 -2.64 -6.41 4.83
N LEU A 61 -2.34 -6.28 6.12
CA LEU A 61 -2.07 -4.99 6.76
C LEU A 61 -0.82 -4.31 6.21
N GLY A 62 0.23 -5.06 5.90
CA GLY A 62 1.44 -4.52 5.28
C GLY A 62 1.17 -3.95 3.88
N ARG A 63 0.40 -4.64 3.05
CA ARG A 63 0.00 -4.16 1.71
C ARG A 63 -0.92 -2.94 1.79
N GLU A 64 -1.90 -2.95 2.67
CA GLU A 64 -2.79 -1.82 2.88
C GLU A 64 -2.06 -0.65 3.53
N GLY A 65 -1.14 -0.90 4.46
CA GLY A 65 -0.27 0.10 5.07
C GLY A 65 0.57 0.85 4.04
N ARG A 66 1.20 0.14 3.09
CA ARG A 66 1.94 0.77 1.97
C ARG A 66 1.05 1.63 1.10
N ARG A 67 -0.17 1.18 0.84
CA ARG A 67 -1.17 1.93 0.07
C ARG A 67 -1.63 3.19 0.80
N ILE A 68 -1.88 3.08 2.11
CA ILE A 68 -2.30 4.20 2.96
C ILE A 68 -1.17 5.21 3.16
N LEU A 69 0.05 4.75 3.40
CA LEU A 69 1.23 5.60 3.57
C LEU A 69 1.74 6.18 2.23
N GLY A 70 1.39 5.54 1.13
CA GLY A 70 1.89 5.87 -0.19
C GLY A 70 3.37 5.49 -0.40
N GLY A 71 3.89 4.52 0.38
CA GLY A 71 5.26 4.03 0.30
C GLY A 71 5.60 3.06 1.43
N ASP A 72 6.80 2.48 1.41
CA ASP A 72 7.28 1.57 2.47
C ASP A 72 7.68 2.34 3.73
N LEU A 73 8.29 3.50 3.56
CA LEU A 73 8.62 4.45 4.62
C LEU A 73 8.14 5.85 4.25
N ALA A 74 7.67 6.60 5.24
CA ALA A 74 7.24 7.99 5.05
C ALA A 74 7.86 8.88 6.11
N PHE A 75 8.50 9.97 5.66
CA PHE A 75 9.06 11.01 6.50
C PHE A 75 8.35 12.32 6.21
N ASN A 76 7.96 13.03 7.25
CA ASN A 76 7.25 14.29 7.10
C ASN A 76 8.04 15.41 7.77
N LEU A 77 8.29 16.46 7.00
CA LEU A 77 8.87 17.70 7.50
C LEU A 77 7.82 18.80 7.46
N ILE A 78 7.74 19.58 8.51
CA ILE A 78 6.80 20.69 8.62
C ILE A 78 7.60 21.99 8.55
N ASN A 79 7.13 22.94 7.74
CA ASN A 79 7.70 24.28 7.56
C ASN A 79 9.12 24.32 6.98
N ARG A 80 9.66 23.21 6.55
CA ARG A 80 10.93 23.15 5.82
C ARG A 80 10.94 22.02 4.80
N GLU A 81 11.69 22.21 3.76
CA GLU A 81 12.06 21.16 2.81
C GLU A 81 13.28 20.39 3.32
N ALA A 82 13.43 19.13 2.95
CA ALA A 82 14.66 18.39 3.20
C ALA A 82 15.82 19.00 2.41
N THR A 83 16.98 19.04 3.03
CA THR A 83 18.22 19.45 2.35
C THR A 83 18.58 18.43 1.26
N ASP A 84 19.44 18.84 0.33
CA ASP A 84 19.89 17.93 -0.73
C ASP A 84 20.65 16.73 -0.16
N ALA A 85 21.38 16.88 0.95
CA ALA A 85 22.04 15.78 1.65
C ALA A 85 21.03 14.79 2.22
N GLU A 86 19.94 15.27 2.87
CA GLU A 86 18.86 14.44 3.38
C GLU A 86 18.15 13.70 2.25
N LYS A 87 17.83 14.39 1.13
CA LYS A 87 17.22 13.77 -0.07
C LYS A 87 18.13 12.70 -0.69
N GLN A 88 19.45 12.97 -0.77
CA GLN A 88 20.40 11.99 -1.27
C GLN A 88 20.51 10.76 -0.37
N THR A 89 20.46 10.94 0.94
CA THR A 89 20.44 9.83 1.90
C THR A 89 19.20 8.95 1.68
N LEU A 90 18.04 9.57 1.55
CA LEU A 90 16.78 8.84 1.25
C LEU A 90 16.87 8.11 -0.10
N ALA A 91 17.35 8.78 -1.14
CA ALA A 91 17.44 8.23 -2.50
C ALA A 91 18.42 7.04 -2.63
N ARG A 92 19.39 6.89 -1.71
CA ARG A 92 20.29 5.73 -1.68
C ARG A 92 19.59 4.45 -1.21
N GLU A 93 18.56 4.57 -0.39
CA GLU A 93 17.84 3.44 0.16
C GLU A 93 16.74 2.92 -0.80
N GLY A 94 16.22 3.77 -1.69
CA GLY A 94 15.18 3.37 -2.63
C GLY A 94 14.64 4.51 -3.50
N ARG A 95 13.55 4.25 -4.19
CA ARG A 95 12.88 5.28 -5.01
C ARG A 95 12.17 6.28 -4.11
N LEU A 96 12.55 7.54 -4.24
CA LEU A 96 11.99 8.65 -3.47
C LEU A 96 10.86 9.33 -4.25
N ASP A 97 9.72 9.51 -3.60
CA ASP A 97 8.62 10.36 -4.03
C ASP A 97 8.46 11.52 -3.05
N VAL A 98 8.32 12.71 -3.57
CA VAL A 98 8.23 13.94 -2.77
C VAL A 98 6.92 14.63 -3.05
N VAL A 99 6.18 14.91 -2.00
CA VAL A 99 4.90 15.61 -2.05
C VAL A 99 4.94 16.81 -1.12
N ALA A 100 4.65 17.98 -1.67
CA ALA A 100 4.42 19.18 -0.87
C ALA A 100 2.92 19.42 -0.71
N SER A 101 2.48 19.74 0.50
CA SER A 101 1.09 20.09 0.79
C SER A 101 1.03 21.37 1.61
N LEU A 102 0.17 22.29 1.20
CA LEU A 102 -0.07 23.56 1.87
C LEU A 102 -1.49 24.06 1.58
N ARG A 103 -1.93 25.08 2.29
CA ARG A 103 -3.20 25.77 2.02
C ARG A 103 -2.94 26.95 1.12
N ALA A 104 -3.83 27.12 0.13
CA ALA A 104 -3.78 28.24 -0.78
C ALA A 104 -5.20 28.72 -1.13
N MET A 105 -5.29 29.92 -1.68
CA MET A 105 -6.55 30.42 -2.25
C MET A 105 -6.55 30.19 -3.76
N ALA A 106 -7.55 29.47 -4.21
CA ALA A 106 -7.88 29.37 -5.64
C ALA A 106 -8.94 30.41 -5.97
N VAL A 107 -8.76 31.12 -7.08
CA VAL A 107 -9.64 32.24 -7.48
C VAL A 107 -10.20 31.95 -8.87
N ALA A 108 -11.49 31.94 -9.04
CA ALA A 108 -12.16 31.82 -10.32
C ALA A 108 -12.02 33.10 -11.17
N PRO A 109 -12.17 33.04 -12.51
CA PRO A 109 -12.18 34.21 -13.35
C PRO A 109 -13.24 35.25 -12.97
N GLY A 110 -14.35 34.83 -12.37
CA GLY A 110 -15.42 35.68 -11.85
C GLY A 110 -15.07 36.41 -10.55
N GLY A 111 -13.95 36.09 -9.91
CA GLY A 111 -13.53 36.68 -8.65
C GLY A 111 -13.88 35.85 -7.41
N ASP A 112 -14.67 34.80 -7.54
CA ASP A 112 -14.98 33.88 -6.45
C ASP A 112 -13.71 33.16 -6.01
N ALA A 113 -13.55 33.00 -4.69
CA ALA A 113 -12.35 32.43 -4.11
C ALA A 113 -12.69 31.26 -3.15
N ALA A 114 -11.88 30.24 -3.18
CA ALA A 114 -11.99 29.08 -2.32
C ALA A 114 -10.64 28.70 -1.69
N LEU A 115 -10.67 28.39 -0.39
CA LEU A 115 -9.52 27.78 0.26
C LEU A 115 -9.39 26.34 -0.23
N VAL A 116 -8.20 26.00 -0.74
CA VAL A 116 -7.87 24.67 -1.26
C VAL A 116 -6.72 24.05 -0.48
N GLU A 117 -6.72 22.74 -0.41
CA GLU A 117 -5.53 21.98 -0.05
C GLU A 117 -4.71 21.77 -1.32
N LEU A 118 -3.69 22.62 -1.50
CA LEU A 118 -2.79 22.52 -2.63
C LEU A 118 -1.81 21.38 -2.39
N LYS A 119 -1.75 20.44 -3.32
CA LYS A 119 -0.81 19.34 -3.35
C LYS A 119 0.07 19.44 -4.58
N ALA A 120 1.36 19.54 -4.36
CA ALA A 120 2.34 19.54 -5.44
C ALA A 120 3.10 18.22 -5.46
N VAL A 121 3.23 17.64 -6.63
CA VAL A 121 3.82 16.32 -6.88
C VAL A 121 4.81 16.37 -8.04
N ASP A 122 5.76 15.45 -8.04
CA ASP A 122 6.54 15.14 -9.23
C ASP A 122 5.75 14.12 -10.08
N PRO A 123 5.28 14.49 -11.27
CA PRO A 123 4.51 13.58 -12.13
C PRO A 123 5.27 12.33 -12.59
N ALA A 124 6.60 12.30 -12.45
CA ALA A 124 7.43 11.15 -12.81
C ALA A 124 7.47 10.08 -11.71
N THR A 125 7.30 10.47 -10.44
CA THR A 125 7.44 9.57 -9.29
C THR A 125 6.12 9.32 -8.57
N TYR A 126 5.17 10.26 -8.66
CA TYR A 126 3.86 10.15 -8.00
C TYR A 126 2.83 9.43 -8.87
N PRO A 127 1.97 8.58 -8.30
CA PRO A 127 2.01 8.14 -6.91
C PRO A 127 3.10 7.08 -6.69
N ALA A 128 3.70 7.11 -5.51
CA ALA A 128 4.72 6.14 -5.15
C ALA A 128 4.15 4.73 -5.00
N ALA A 129 2.93 4.60 -4.45
CA ALA A 129 2.19 3.35 -4.32
C ALA A 129 0.69 3.61 -4.56
N GLY A 130 -0.01 2.61 -5.10
CA GLY A 130 -1.41 2.71 -5.48
C GLY A 130 -1.63 3.43 -6.81
N ASP A 131 -2.89 3.73 -7.12
CA ASP A 131 -3.29 4.33 -8.39
C ASP A 131 -4.02 5.66 -8.18
N LEU A 132 -3.67 6.64 -8.97
CA LEU A 132 -4.41 7.89 -9.10
C LEU A 132 -5.43 7.74 -10.25
N ALA A 133 -6.71 7.89 -9.95
CA ALA A 133 -7.76 7.91 -10.96
C ALA A 133 -8.24 9.33 -11.21
N THR A 134 -8.31 9.70 -12.49
CA THR A 134 -8.71 11.04 -12.95
C THR A 134 -9.83 10.97 -14.00
N ASP A 135 -10.59 12.03 -14.14
CA ASP A 135 -11.57 12.22 -15.20
C ASP A 135 -11.32 13.56 -15.89
N PRO A 136 -11.00 13.59 -17.21
CA PRO A 136 -10.75 12.43 -18.06
C PRO A 136 -9.53 11.60 -17.61
N PRO A 137 -9.51 10.29 -17.91
CA PRO A 137 -8.36 9.46 -17.61
C PRO A 137 -7.15 9.90 -18.46
N GLY A 138 -5.97 9.95 -17.83
CA GLY A 138 -4.76 10.40 -18.53
C GLY A 138 -3.50 10.18 -17.70
N ARG A 139 -2.35 10.30 -18.35
CA ARG A 139 -1.07 10.28 -17.65
C ARG A 139 -0.91 11.56 -16.85
N LEU A 140 -0.51 11.45 -15.60
CA LEU A 140 -0.35 12.60 -14.70
C LEU A 140 0.61 13.66 -15.30
N ALA A 141 1.70 13.20 -15.93
CA ALA A 141 2.64 14.09 -16.60
C ALA A 141 1.98 14.95 -17.70
N ASP A 142 1.05 14.37 -18.46
CA ASP A 142 0.36 15.09 -19.54
C ASP A 142 -0.73 16.04 -19.01
N LEU A 143 -1.36 15.66 -17.90
CA LEU A 143 -2.40 16.46 -17.24
C LEU A 143 -1.82 17.65 -16.49
N LEU A 144 -0.65 17.51 -15.88
CA LEU A 144 0.02 18.59 -15.17
C LEU A 144 1.04 19.38 -16.03
N ALA A 145 1.28 18.95 -17.29
CA ALA A 145 2.21 19.64 -18.19
C ALA A 145 1.83 21.11 -18.41
N GLU A 146 2.81 21.94 -18.63
CA GLU A 146 2.59 23.29 -19.12
C GLU A 146 2.23 23.25 -20.60
N ARG A 147 1.19 23.98 -20.99
CA ARG A 147 0.79 24.17 -22.39
C ARG A 147 0.48 25.63 -22.60
N ASP A 148 1.07 26.22 -23.63
CA ASP A 148 0.89 27.64 -23.97
C ASP A 148 1.19 28.58 -22.78
N GLY A 149 2.23 28.27 -22.01
CA GLY A 149 2.62 29.04 -20.83
C GLY A 149 1.69 28.89 -19.62
N VAL A 150 0.72 27.95 -19.64
CA VAL A 150 -0.20 27.72 -18.55
C VAL A 150 -0.03 26.27 -18.02
N PRO A 151 0.41 26.08 -16.78
CA PRO A 151 0.54 24.77 -16.18
C PRO A 151 -0.83 24.13 -15.94
N GLY A 152 -0.87 22.80 -16.05
CA GLY A 152 -2.06 22.01 -15.77
C GLY A 152 -2.27 21.78 -14.27
N ALA A 153 -3.54 21.59 -13.90
CA ALA A 153 -3.95 21.22 -12.55
C ALA A 153 -5.07 20.18 -12.59
N LEU A 154 -5.13 19.35 -11.54
CA LEU A 154 -6.26 18.46 -11.25
C LEU A 154 -6.99 18.96 -10.02
N ALA A 155 -8.31 18.96 -10.08
CA ALA A 155 -9.14 19.52 -9.02
C ALA A 155 -10.10 18.47 -8.42
N ASP A 156 -10.39 18.59 -7.14
CA ASP A 156 -11.52 17.87 -6.53
C ASP A 156 -12.83 18.38 -7.16
N PRO A 157 -13.79 17.51 -7.51
CA PRO A 157 -15.09 17.93 -8.04
C PRO A 157 -15.81 19.00 -7.18
N ALA A 158 -15.62 18.93 -5.86
CA ALA A 158 -16.19 19.93 -4.96
C ALA A 158 -15.59 21.33 -5.17
N LEU A 159 -14.34 21.45 -5.64
CA LEU A 159 -13.74 22.74 -5.97
C LEU A 159 -14.40 23.34 -7.21
N LEU A 160 -14.65 22.52 -8.24
CA LEU A 160 -15.30 22.96 -9.45
C LEU A 160 -16.70 23.54 -9.15
N THR A 161 -17.47 22.81 -8.37
CA THR A 161 -18.80 23.26 -7.93
C THR A 161 -18.72 24.55 -7.12
N ARG A 162 -17.75 24.66 -6.21
CA ARG A 162 -17.62 25.82 -5.32
C ARG A 162 -17.21 27.10 -6.03
N LEU A 163 -16.41 27.01 -7.08
CA LEU A 163 -15.93 28.13 -7.88
C LEU A 163 -16.75 28.37 -9.16
N ASP A 164 -17.78 27.56 -9.40
CA ASP A 164 -18.57 27.55 -10.64
C ASP A 164 -17.70 27.48 -11.90
N VAL A 165 -16.73 26.56 -11.88
CA VAL A 165 -15.80 26.33 -12.99
C VAL A 165 -15.87 24.88 -13.46
N LYS A 166 -15.37 24.61 -14.66
CA LYS A 166 -15.36 23.28 -15.28
C LYS A 166 -13.96 22.90 -15.75
N VAL A 167 -13.80 21.64 -16.12
CA VAL A 167 -12.59 21.16 -16.79
C VAL A 167 -12.37 21.92 -18.10
N GLY A 168 -11.18 22.47 -18.28
CA GLY A 168 -10.81 23.36 -19.37
C GLY A 168 -10.69 24.83 -18.94
N ASP A 169 -11.32 25.24 -17.87
CA ASP A 169 -11.22 26.60 -17.36
C ASP A 169 -9.88 26.87 -16.68
N ARG A 170 -9.55 28.16 -16.56
CA ARG A 170 -8.35 28.62 -15.84
C ARG A 170 -8.78 29.21 -14.51
N ILE A 171 -7.99 28.94 -13.47
CA ILE A 171 -8.16 29.56 -12.15
C ILE A 171 -6.85 30.22 -11.73
N GLY A 172 -6.95 31.22 -10.87
CA GLY A 172 -5.80 31.88 -10.24
C GLY A 172 -5.31 31.11 -9.02
N LEU A 173 -4.00 30.96 -8.89
CA LEU A 173 -3.34 30.39 -7.72
C LEU A 173 -2.16 31.31 -7.37
N ALA A 174 -2.25 32.04 -6.26
CA ALA A 174 -1.23 33.02 -5.85
C ALA A 174 -0.79 33.97 -6.98
N GLY A 175 -1.75 34.47 -7.76
CA GLY A 175 -1.47 35.36 -8.90
C GLY A 175 -1.03 34.68 -10.21
N HIS A 176 -0.85 33.37 -10.21
CA HIS A 176 -0.52 32.58 -11.40
C HIS A 176 -1.75 31.84 -11.94
N ALA A 177 -1.93 31.81 -13.24
CA ALA A 177 -2.99 31.02 -13.85
C ALA A 177 -2.60 29.56 -13.95
N VAL A 178 -3.52 28.66 -13.57
CA VAL A 178 -3.44 27.22 -13.83
C VAL A 178 -4.68 26.75 -14.58
N ALA A 179 -4.54 25.79 -15.47
CA ALA A 179 -5.66 25.24 -16.25
C ALA A 179 -6.14 23.93 -15.62
N ILE A 180 -7.42 23.84 -15.30
CA ILE A 180 -8.03 22.61 -14.79
C ILE A 180 -8.14 21.62 -15.95
N ARG A 181 -7.39 20.51 -15.89
CA ARG A 181 -7.34 19.51 -16.98
C ARG A 181 -8.05 18.21 -16.64
N GLY A 182 -8.57 18.10 -15.44
CA GLY A 182 -9.35 16.96 -15.01
C GLY A 182 -9.71 17.04 -13.54
N THR A 183 -10.53 16.09 -13.12
CA THR A 183 -10.91 15.93 -11.72
C THR A 183 -10.20 14.73 -11.10
N ILE A 184 -9.99 14.77 -9.79
CA ILE A 184 -9.44 13.69 -8.99
C ILE A 184 -10.62 12.79 -8.58
N VAL A 185 -10.67 11.57 -9.12
CA VAL A 185 -11.69 10.57 -8.78
C VAL A 185 -11.26 9.76 -7.56
N SER A 186 -10.00 9.32 -7.55
CA SER A 186 -9.42 8.56 -6.44
C SER A 186 -7.95 8.89 -6.29
N GLU A 187 -7.52 9.06 -5.06
CA GLU A 187 -6.14 9.36 -4.68
C GLU A 187 -5.68 8.35 -3.62
N PRO A 188 -4.57 7.62 -3.84
CA PRO A 188 -4.18 6.50 -2.96
C PRO A 188 -3.82 6.95 -1.54
N ASP A 189 -3.20 8.12 -1.41
CA ASP A 189 -2.68 8.65 -0.14
C ASP A 189 -3.57 9.76 0.46
N LYS A 190 -4.85 9.82 0.08
CA LYS A 190 -5.81 10.82 0.58
C LYS A 190 -5.90 10.81 2.11
N ILE A 191 -5.83 9.61 2.71
CA ILE A 191 -5.95 9.43 4.17
C ILE A 191 -4.65 9.83 4.88
N ALA A 192 -3.48 9.57 4.28
CA ALA A 192 -2.18 9.90 4.87
C ALA A 192 -1.95 11.41 5.03
N GLY A 193 -2.61 12.23 4.23
CA GLY A 193 -2.58 13.69 4.31
C GLY A 193 -3.29 14.27 5.53
N GLY A 194 -4.06 13.47 6.26
CA GLY A 194 -4.90 13.91 7.37
C GLY A 194 -6.28 14.41 6.91
N ILE A 195 -7.05 14.95 7.85
CA ILE A 195 -8.36 15.55 7.53
C ILE A 195 -8.11 16.82 6.72
N GLY A 196 -8.46 16.77 5.42
CA GLY A 196 -8.34 17.91 4.52
C GLY A 196 -9.24 19.07 4.96
N PHE A 197 -8.67 20.27 5.00
CA PHE A 197 -9.43 21.49 5.37
C PHE A 197 -10.09 22.18 4.17
N GLY A 198 -10.11 21.54 3.02
CA GLY A 198 -10.72 22.08 1.79
C GLY A 198 -10.62 21.09 0.63
N PRO A 199 -11.26 21.41 -0.52
CA PRO A 199 -11.12 20.61 -1.71
C PRO A 199 -9.67 20.58 -2.20
N ARG A 200 -9.26 19.45 -2.79
CA ARG A 200 -7.91 19.24 -3.31
C ARG A 200 -7.70 19.99 -4.62
N LEU A 201 -6.54 20.63 -4.75
CA LEU A 201 -6.00 21.11 -6.01
C LEU A 201 -4.59 20.52 -6.17
N MET A 202 -4.36 19.71 -7.20
CA MET A 202 -3.08 19.08 -7.46
C MET A 202 -2.39 19.77 -8.63
N VAL A 203 -1.11 20.11 -8.45
CA VAL A 203 -0.24 20.74 -9.45
C VAL A 203 1.11 20.02 -9.49
N SER A 204 1.95 20.34 -10.45
CA SER A 204 3.34 19.90 -10.46
C SER A 204 4.18 20.68 -9.45
N GLU A 205 5.29 20.08 -8.97
CA GLU A 205 6.24 20.77 -8.09
C GLU A 205 6.81 22.05 -8.73
N PRO A 206 7.22 22.06 -10.02
CA PRO A 206 7.64 23.30 -10.68
C PRO A 206 6.57 24.39 -10.65
N THR A 207 5.30 24.04 -10.85
CA THR A 207 4.18 24.99 -10.76
C THR A 207 4.10 25.59 -9.34
N LEU A 208 4.18 24.75 -8.30
CA LEU A 208 4.20 25.27 -6.92
C LEU A 208 5.34 26.25 -6.71
N ARG A 209 6.55 25.93 -7.17
CA ARG A 209 7.71 26.83 -7.00
C ARG A 209 7.51 28.15 -7.71
N ALA A 210 6.93 28.14 -8.90
CA ALA A 210 6.61 29.35 -9.67
C ALA A 210 5.63 30.28 -8.94
N THR A 211 4.69 29.72 -8.13
CA THR A 211 3.75 30.55 -7.36
C THR A 211 4.37 31.35 -6.23
N GLY A 212 5.60 31.05 -5.83
CA GLY A 212 6.24 31.70 -4.67
C GLY A 212 5.58 31.46 -3.32
N LEU A 213 4.66 30.48 -3.21
CA LEU A 213 3.97 30.12 -1.95
C LEU A 213 4.89 29.44 -0.94
N VAL A 214 5.97 28.82 -1.41
CA VAL A 214 6.97 28.17 -0.56
C VAL A 214 8.05 29.21 -0.19
N GLN A 215 7.93 29.77 0.99
CA GLN A 215 8.88 30.74 1.54
C GLN A 215 9.32 30.30 2.94
N PRO A 216 10.45 30.77 3.44
CA PRO A 216 10.83 30.55 4.83
C PRO A 216 9.72 31.00 5.78
N GLY A 217 9.27 30.07 6.64
CA GLY A 217 8.14 30.31 7.55
C GLY A 217 6.75 30.00 7.00
N SER A 218 6.61 29.59 5.73
CA SER A 218 5.33 29.11 5.19
C SER A 218 4.89 27.84 5.92
N LEU A 219 3.59 27.76 6.23
CA LEU A 219 2.99 26.54 6.78
C LEU A 219 2.81 25.50 5.67
N ASN A 220 3.86 24.77 5.40
CA ASN A 220 3.88 23.69 4.42
C ASN A 220 4.28 22.37 5.07
N ARG A 221 3.87 21.28 4.46
CA ARG A 221 4.26 19.92 4.82
C ARG A 221 4.93 19.28 3.61
N TRP A 222 6.12 18.78 3.81
CA TRP A 222 6.85 17.97 2.84
C TRP A 222 6.81 16.53 3.28
N SER A 223 6.26 15.66 2.43
CA SER A 223 6.19 14.22 2.66
C SER A 223 7.15 13.53 1.70
N TYR A 224 8.14 12.86 2.27
CA TYR A 224 9.14 12.05 1.57
C TYR A 224 8.76 10.60 1.72
N ARG A 225 8.39 9.95 0.63
CA ARG A 225 7.95 8.57 0.60
C ARG A 225 8.99 7.75 -0.10
N LEU A 226 9.44 6.73 0.60
CA LEU A 226 10.49 5.84 0.11
C LEU A 226 9.87 4.51 -0.27
N ILE A 227 10.17 4.04 -1.48
CA ILE A 227 9.83 2.71 -1.96
C ILE A 227 11.10 1.92 -2.07
N LEU A 228 11.20 0.90 -1.26
CA LEU A 228 12.32 -0.04 -1.25
C LEU A 228 12.18 -1.07 -2.40
N PRO A 229 13.25 -1.77 -2.76
CA PRO A 229 13.18 -2.82 -3.76
C PRO A 229 12.12 -3.87 -3.40
N PRO A 230 11.40 -4.43 -4.39
CA PRO A 230 10.39 -5.44 -4.13
C PRO A 230 10.96 -6.64 -3.37
N GLY A 231 10.23 -7.09 -2.34
CA GLY A 231 10.66 -8.24 -1.53
C GLY A 231 11.62 -7.91 -0.40
N THR A 232 11.85 -6.62 -0.10
CA THR A 232 12.62 -6.22 1.08
C THR A 232 11.94 -6.74 2.35
N PRO A 233 12.63 -7.53 3.20
CA PRO A 233 12.09 -8.02 4.47
C PRO A 233 11.81 -6.89 5.45
N ASP A 234 10.88 -7.10 6.39
CA ASP A 234 10.56 -6.10 7.42
C ASP A 234 11.78 -5.71 8.29
N ALA A 235 12.68 -6.65 8.56
CA ALA A 235 13.93 -6.37 9.28
C ALA A 235 14.83 -5.35 8.54
N ASP A 236 14.82 -5.38 7.20
CA ASP A 236 15.58 -4.44 6.38
C ASP A 236 14.89 -3.06 6.30
N LEU A 237 13.56 -3.02 6.43
CA LEU A 237 12.81 -1.77 6.62
C LEU A 237 13.26 -1.05 7.89
N ASP A 238 13.31 -1.77 9.02
CA ASP A 238 13.77 -1.22 10.29
C ASP A 238 15.23 -0.76 10.23
N ALA A 239 16.08 -1.54 9.56
CA ALA A 239 17.49 -1.18 9.37
C ALA A 239 17.64 0.07 8.48
N ALA A 240 16.88 0.18 7.38
CA ALA A 240 16.86 1.37 6.52
C ALA A 240 16.38 2.60 7.28
N GLN A 241 15.31 2.46 8.06
CA GLN A 241 14.80 3.53 8.90
C GLN A 241 15.82 3.99 9.95
N ALA A 242 16.54 3.05 10.58
CA ALA A 242 17.59 3.37 11.54
C ALA A 242 18.76 4.11 10.87
N ARG A 243 19.21 3.69 9.69
CA ARG A 243 20.26 4.38 8.91
C ARG A 243 19.86 5.81 8.56
N ILE A 244 18.64 6.00 8.08
CA ILE A 244 18.12 7.33 7.71
C ILE A 244 18.03 8.26 8.93
N ARG A 245 17.64 7.73 10.10
CA ARG A 245 17.56 8.54 11.33
C ARG A 245 18.93 8.90 11.92
N ALA A 246 19.96 8.14 11.60
CA ALA A 246 21.32 8.37 12.09
C ALA A 246 22.14 9.33 11.22
N ALA A 247 21.68 9.62 10.00
CA ALA A 247 22.31 10.51 9.03
C ALA A 247 21.75 11.94 9.10
#